data_bb0baf9dc341ca58be53703f5c239ac4
#
_entry.id   bb0baf9dc341ca58be53703f5c239ac4
#
_cell.length_a   1.000
_cell.length_b   1.000
_cell.length_c   1.000
_cell.angle_alpha   90.00
_cell.angle_beta   90.00
_cell.angle_gamma   90.00
#
_symmetry.space_group_name_H-M   'P 1'
#
loop_
_entity.id
_entity.type
_entity.pdbx_description
1 polymer ?
#
loop_
_entity_poly.entity_id
_entity_poly.type
_entity_poly.pdbx_seq_one_letter_code
_entity_poly.pdbx_strand_id
1 'polypeptide(L)'
;MKPLRVLVIDDESVICEACRLVLGEKGHRVDRCLTGKAGLLAIERSPYNLILLDMKLPDIDGTEILKTVSEKTPAPCVIVMTGYSTMSNALQAMKLGAADYLAKPFTDDELLVAVEKACVHQ
;
A
#
# COMPACT_ATOMS: atom_id res chain seq x y z
N MET A 1 -17.13 -4.82 -5.93
CA MET A 1 -16.16 -3.69 -5.84
C MET A 1 -15.67 -3.34 -7.24
N LYS A 2 -15.60 -2.05 -7.54
CA LYS A 2 -15.05 -1.60 -8.82
C LYS A 2 -13.58 -1.94 -8.93
N PRO A 3 -13.07 -2.24 -10.14
CA PRO A 3 -11.66 -2.46 -10.34
C PRO A 3 -10.83 -1.25 -9.88
N LEU A 4 -9.76 -1.53 -9.17
CA LEU A 4 -8.86 -0.51 -8.62
C LEU A 4 -7.54 -0.50 -9.39
N ARG A 5 -6.90 0.66 -9.42
CA ARG A 5 -5.49 0.77 -9.79
C ARG A 5 -4.69 0.77 -8.51
N VAL A 6 -3.85 -0.23 -8.36
CA VAL A 6 -3.10 -0.50 -7.13
C VAL A 6 -1.61 -0.36 -7.41
N LEU A 7 -0.90 0.30 -6.52
CA LEU A 7 0.56 0.35 -6.53
C LEU A 7 1.07 -0.36 -5.29
N VAL A 8 1.96 -1.33 -5.47
CA VAL A 8 2.66 -1.99 -4.36
C VAL A 8 4.08 -1.47 -4.31
N ILE A 9 4.48 -0.92 -3.18
CA ILE A 9 5.85 -0.44 -2.95
C ILE A 9 6.46 -1.29 -1.84
N ASP A 10 7.34 -2.21 -2.22
CA ASP A 10 7.96 -3.16 -1.29
C ASP A 10 9.23 -3.68 -1.93
N ASP A 11 10.34 -3.69 -1.20
CA ASP A 11 11.62 -4.16 -1.73
C ASP A 11 11.69 -5.69 -1.87
N GLU A 12 10.73 -6.41 -1.30
CA GLU A 12 10.61 -7.86 -1.45
C GLU A 12 9.75 -8.19 -2.67
N SER A 13 10.38 -8.64 -3.75
CA SER A 13 9.65 -8.96 -4.98
C SER A 13 8.59 -10.05 -4.78
N VAL A 14 8.81 -10.95 -3.83
CA VAL A 14 7.85 -12.01 -3.49
C VAL A 14 6.54 -11.40 -2.99
N ILE A 15 6.62 -10.38 -2.15
CA ILE A 15 5.43 -9.69 -1.64
C ILE A 15 4.69 -8.97 -2.78
N CYS A 16 5.43 -8.26 -3.63
CA CYS A 16 4.85 -7.58 -4.79
C CYS A 16 4.10 -8.56 -5.69
N GLU A 17 4.71 -9.70 -5.98
CA GLU A 17 4.11 -10.72 -6.84
C GLU A 17 2.88 -11.35 -6.20
N ALA A 18 2.94 -11.64 -4.91
CA ALA A 18 1.79 -12.20 -4.18
C ALA A 18 0.59 -11.23 -4.25
N CYS A 19 0.83 -9.95 -4.00
CA CYS A 19 -0.22 -8.93 -4.07
C CYS A 19 -0.79 -8.83 -5.50
N ARG A 20 0.09 -8.85 -6.50
CA ARG A 20 -0.33 -8.78 -7.90
C ARG A 20 -1.22 -9.95 -8.29
N LEU A 21 -0.86 -11.16 -7.89
CA LEU A 21 -1.64 -12.35 -8.21
C LEU A 21 -3.00 -12.33 -7.51
N VAL A 22 -3.02 -12.07 -6.21
CA VAL A 22 -4.25 -12.10 -5.43
C VAL A 22 -5.23 -11.01 -5.89
N LEU A 23 -4.74 -9.78 -6.02
CA LEU A 23 -5.59 -8.66 -6.40
C LEU A 23 -5.93 -8.69 -7.89
N GLY A 24 -5.04 -9.19 -8.72
CA GLY A 24 -5.30 -9.36 -10.16
C GLY A 24 -6.43 -10.34 -10.43
N GLU A 25 -6.53 -11.41 -9.64
CA GLU A 25 -7.64 -12.36 -9.76
C GLU A 25 -9.00 -11.74 -9.49
N LYS A 26 -9.02 -10.66 -8.69
CA LYS A 26 -10.25 -9.92 -8.39
C LYS A 26 -10.52 -8.80 -9.39
N GLY A 27 -9.73 -8.71 -10.45
CA GLY A 27 -9.92 -7.74 -11.52
C GLY A 27 -9.22 -6.40 -11.30
N HIS A 28 -8.40 -6.27 -10.26
CA HIS A 28 -7.64 -5.05 -10.03
C HIS A 28 -6.37 -5.02 -10.87
N ARG A 29 -5.94 -3.82 -11.26
CA ARG A 29 -4.69 -3.63 -11.98
C ARG A 29 -3.62 -3.26 -10.97
N VAL A 30 -2.53 -4.04 -10.92
CA VAL A 30 -1.48 -3.89 -9.92
C VAL A 30 -0.15 -3.59 -10.58
N ASP A 31 0.42 -2.43 -10.25
CA ASP A 31 1.79 -2.07 -10.59
C ASP A 31 2.65 -2.24 -9.35
N ARG A 32 3.95 -2.43 -9.54
CA ARG A 32 4.87 -2.67 -8.43
C ARG A 32 6.13 -1.85 -8.56
N CYS A 33 6.67 -1.42 -7.42
CA CYS A 33 7.95 -0.74 -7.33
C CYS A 33 8.74 -1.36 -6.18
N LEU A 34 10.03 -1.57 -6.40
CA LEU A 34 10.90 -2.20 -5.40
C LEU A 34 11.64 -1.19 -4.53
N THR A 35 11.52 0.10 -4.84
CA THR A 35 12.15 1.16 -4.06
C THR A 35 11.16 2.27 -3.78
N GLY A 36 11.43 3.04 -2.73
CA GLY A 36 10.60 4.19 -2.39
C GLY A 36 10.67 5.28 -3.46
N LYS A 37 11.85 5.50 -4.04
CA LYS A 37 12.01 6.50 -5.11
C LYS A 37 11.18 6.15 -6.33
N ALA A 38 11.22 4.87 -6.75
CA ALA A 38 10.39 4.41 -7.87
C ALA A 38 8.91 4.57 -7.56
N GLY A 39 8.52 4.29 -6.32
CA GLY A 39 7.15 4.46 -5.87
C GLY A 39 6.67 5.89 -5.94
N LEU A 40 7.46 6.84 -5.44
CA LEU A 40 7.13 8.27 -5.50
C LEU A 40 7.00 8.74 -6.94
N LEU A 41 7.88 8.28 -7.81
CA LEU A 41 7.83 8.64 -9.22
C LEU A 41 6.55 8.09 -9.89
N ALA A 42 6.18 6.85 -9.58
CA ALA A 42 4.96 6.25 -10.10
C ALA A 42 3.71 7.02 -9.65
N ILE A 43 3.69 7.45 -8.39
CA ILE A 43 2.58 8.21 -7.83
C ILE A 43 2.42 9.56 -8.53
N GLU A 44 3.52 10.20 -8.91
CA GLU A 44 3.48 11.45 -9.67
C GLU A 44 2.94 11.26 -11.09
N ARG A 45 3.26 10.13 -11.71
CA ARG A 45 2.96 9.89 -13.12
C ARG A 45 1.59 9.30 -13.40
N SER A 46 1.01 8.62 -12.42
CA SER A 46 -0.24 7.89 -12.62
C SER A 46 -1.16 8.02 -11.42
N PRO A 47 -2.47 8.06 -11.66
CA PRO A 47 -3.44 8.04 -10.55
C PRO A 47 -3.62 6.63 -10.04
N TYR A 48 -3.48 6.43 -8.74
CA TYR A 48 -3.75 5.16 -8.07
C TYR A 48 -4.89 5.34 -7.07
N ASN A 49 -5.69 4.29 -6.92
CA ASN A 49 -6.77 4.25 -5.92
C ASN A 49 -6.25 3.73 -4.58
N LEU A 50 -5.29 2.82 -4.63
CA LEU A 50 -4.78 2.13 -3.46
C LEU A 50 -3.27 1.99 -3.57
N ILE A 51 -2.59 2.26 -2.47
CA ILE A 51 -1.15 2.03 -2.35
C ILE A 51 -0.92 1.07 -1.20
N LEU A 52 -0.24 -0.03 -1.48
CA LEU A 52 0.24 -0.97 -0.47
C LEU A 52 1.70 -0.61 -0.23
N LEU A 53 2.00 -0.11 0.95
CA LEU A 53 3.29 0.52 1.24
C LEU A 53 4.03 -0.21 2.35
N ASP A 54 5.22 -0.75 2.04
CA ASP A 54 6.13 -1.24 3.06
C ASP A 54 6.76 -0.04 3.77
N MET A 55 6.69 -0.02 5.09
CA MET A 55 7.27 1.08 5.88
C MET A 55 8.78 1.00 6.02
N LYS A 56 9.37 -0.15 5.73
CA LYS A 56 10.82 -0.36 5.85
C LYS A 56 11.48 -0.54 4.51
N LEU A 57 11.57 0.53 3.75
CA LEU A 57 12.27 0.54 2.47
C LEU A 57 13.73 0.96 2.70
N PRO A 58 14.69 0.46 1.88
CA PRO A 58 16.10 0.77 2.10
C PRO A 58 16.50 2.19 1.73
N ASP A 59 15.75 2.85 0.85
CA ASP A 59 16.14 4.16 0.30
C ASP A 59 15.38 5.34 0.88
N ILE A 60 14.12 5.16 1.27
CA ILE A 60 13.28 6.24 1.81
C ILE A 60 12.45 5.67 2.96
N ASP A 61 12.30 6.45 4.02
CA ASP A 61 11.42 6.10 5.12
C ASP A 61 9.97 6.08 4.62
N GLY A 62 9.24 5.01 4.93
CA GLY A 62 7.84 4.88 4.55
C GLY A 62 6.96 6.02 5.05
N THR A 63 7.29 6.62 6.19
CA THR A 63 6.52 7.76 6.72
C THR A 63 6.58 8.96 5.78
N GLU A 64 7.71 9.19 5.11
CA GLU A 64 7.82 10.28 4.13
C GLU A 64 6.93 10.04 2.93
N ILE A 65 6.90 8.80 2.46
CA ILE A 65 6.03 8.44 1.32
C ILE A 65 4.57 8.63 1.72
N LEU A 66 4.20 8.17 2.91
CA LEU A 66 2.84 8.27 3.41
C LEU A 66 2.40 9.75 3.51
N LYS A 67 3.26 10.61 4.02
CA LYS A 67 2.97 12.05 4.09
C LYS A 67 2.75 12.65 2.71
N THR A 68 3.62 12.31 1.76
CA THR A 68 3.52 12.82 0.38
C THR A 68 2.20 12.40 -0.26
N VAL A 69 1.83 11.14 -0.09
CA VAL A 69 0.59 10.60 -0.65
C VAL A 69 -0.64 11.25 -0.03
N SER A 70 -0.63 11.45 1.29
CA SER A 70 -1.78 12.02 2.00
C SER A 70 -2.06 13.47 1.65
N GLU A 71 -1.07 14.17 1.08
CA GLU A 71 -1.24 15.56 0.62
C GLU A 71 -1.86 15.68 -0.76
N LYS A 72 -2.01 14.59 -1.48
CA LYS A 72 -2.63 14.61 -2.81
C LYS A 72 -4.13 14.79 -2.73
N THR A 73 -4.70 15.35 -3.81
CA THR A 73 -6.16 15.57 -3.90
C THR A 73 -6.65 15.07 -5.26
N PRO A 74 -7.45 14.01 -5.32
CA PRO A 74 -7.82 13.13 -4.20
C PRO A 74 -6.66 12.25 -3.75
N ALA A 75 -6.58 11.99 -2.45
CA ALA A 75 -5.56 11.10 -1.93
C ALA A 75 -5.96 9.65 -2.16
N PRO A 76 -5.02 8.80 -2.62
CA PRO A 76 -5.29 7.37 -2.66
C PRO A 76 -5.39 6.79 -1.25
N CYS A 77 -6.08 5.67 -1.11
CA CYS A 77 -6.04 4.91 0.13
C CYS A 77 -4.66 4.30 0.29
N VAL A 78 -4.15 4.27 1.51
CA VAL A 78 -2.86 3.63 1.80
C VAL A 78 -3.07 2.56 2.86
N ILE A 79 -2.62 1.35 2.56
CA ILE A 79 -2.50 0.27 3.54
C ILE A 79 -1.01 0.05 3.75
N VAL A 80 -0.55 0.23 4.99
CA VAL A 80 0.87 0.02 5.29
C VAL A 80 1.11 -1.44 5.63
N MET A 81 2.21 -1.98 5.12
CA MET A 81 2.63 -3.36 5.34
C MET A 81 3.97 -3.35 6.05
N THR A 82 4.12 -4.15 7.08
CA THR A 82 5.40 -4.23 7.77
C THR A 82 5.49 -5.50 8.61
N GLY A 83 6.69 -6.06 8.73
CA GLY A 83 6.98 -7.12 9.68
C GLY A 83 7.03 -6.63 11.12
N TYR A 84 6.86 -5.35 11.31
CA TYR A 84 6.90 -4.71 12.62
C TYR A 84 5.48 -4.43 13.07
N SER A 85 4.86 -5.36 13.74
CA SER A 85 3.48 -5.19 14.18
C SER A 85 3.41 -4.82 15.66
N THR A 86 3.74 -3.56 15.97
CA THR A 86 3.48 -3.03 17.30
C THR A 86 2.34 -2.03 17.22
N MET A 87 1.63 -1.90 18.30
CA MET A 87 0.51 -0.95 18.38
C MET A 87 0.95 0.48 18.07
N SER A 88 2.11 0.88 18.57
CA SER A 88 2.60 2.25 18.36
C SER A 88 2.91 2.52 16.88
N ASN A 89 3.47 1.56 16.16
CA ASN A 89 3.73 1.70 14.72
C ASN A 89 2.44 1.82 13.94
N ALA A 90 1.44 1.01 14.26
CA ALA A 90 0.13 1.08 13.62
C ALA A 90 -0.54 2.42 13.87
N LEU A 91 -0.54 2.88 15.11
CA LEU A 91 -1.14 4.16 15.48
C LEU A 91 -0.45 5.32 14.77
N GLN A 92 0.88 5.30 14.67
CA GLN A 92 1.62 6.34 13.97
C GLN A 92 1.24 6.40 12.49
N ALA A 93 1.18 5.23 11.82
CA ALA A 93 0.78 5.17 10.42
C ALA A 93 -0.63 5.71 10.20
N MET A 94 -1.57 5.36 11.08
CA MET A 94 -2.94 5.86 10.99
C MET A 94 -3.00 7.37 11.17
N LYS A 95 -2.20 7.93 12.08
CA LYS A 95 -2.11 9.38 12.26
C LYS A 95 -1.57 10.10 11.04
N LEU A 96 -0.72 9.44 10.26
CA LEU A 96 -0.14 10.00 9.04
C LEU A 96 -1.04 9.81 7.82
N GLY A 97 -2.21 9.20 7.98
CA GLY A 97 -3.19 9.10 6.91
C GLY A 97 -3.38 7.71 6.32
N ALA A 98 -2.75 6.67 6.88
CA ALA A 98 -2.99 5.30 6.43
C ALA A 98 -4.42 4.89 6.75
N ALA A 99 -5.05 4.16 5.84
CA ALA A 99 -6.40 3.65 6.04
C ALA A 99 -6.40 2.38 6.88
N ASP A 100 -5.34 1.59 6.78
CA ASP A 100 -5.23 0.33 7.51
C ASP A 100 -3.77 -0.09 7.63
N TYR A 101 -3.55 -1.11 8.43
CA TYR A 101 -2.23 -1.67 8.74
C TYR A 101 -2.30 -3.19 8.56
N LEU A 102 -1.34 -3.75 7.84
CA LEU A 102 -1.31 -5.17 7.54
C LEU A 102 0.06 -5.75 7.95
N ALA A 103 0.05 -6.65 8.93
CA ALA A 103 1.28 -7.25 9.45
C ALA A 103 1.77 -8.38 8.54
N LYS A 104 3.06 -8.37 8.24
CA LYS A 104 3.70 -9.48 7.52
C LYS A 104 4.11 -10.58 8.50
N PRO A 105 3.98 -11.86 8.17
CA PRO A 105 3.35 -12.37 6.95
C PRO A 105 1.83 -12.29 7.04
N PHE A 106 1.18 -12.05 5.92
CA PHE A 106 -0.28 -12.03 5.84
C PHE A 106 -0.77 -13.07 4.84
N THR A 107 -2.00 -13.54 5.03
CA THR A 107 -2.63 -14.46 4.11
C THR A 107 -3.32 -13.69 2.97
N ASP A 108 -3.66 -14.42 1.90
CA ASP A 108 -4.43 -13.84 0.79
C ASP A 108 -5.74 -13.25 1.31
N ASP A 109 -6.42 -13.96 2.20
CA ASP A 109 -7.69 -13.48 2.77
C ASP A 109 -7.51 -12.22 3.60
N GLU A 110 -6.46 -12.14 4.38
CA GLU A 110 -6.16 -10.94 5.16
C GLU A 110 -5.94 -9.73 4.25
N LEU A 111 -5.20 -9.93 3.16
CA LEU A 111 -4.99 -8.87 2.16
C LEU A 111 -6.31 -8.43 1.55
N LEU A 112 -7.13 -9.38 1.09
CA LEU A 112 -8.41 -9.08 0.46
C LEU A 112 -9.36 -8.34 1.40
N VAL A 113 -9.43 -8.78 2.65
CA VAL A 113 -10.29 -8.12 3.66
C VAL A 113 -9.81 -6.68 3.91
N ALA A 114 -8.50 -6.47 4.04
CA ALA A 114 -7.95 -5.14 4.26
C ALA A 114 -8.26 -4.20 3.09
N VAL A 115 -8.07 -4.67 1.86
CA VAL A 115 -8.36 -3.89 0.66
C VAL A 115 -9.84 -3.53 0.58
N GLU A 116 -10.70 -4.51 0.81
CA GLU A 116 -12.14 -4.28 0.75
C GLU A 116 -12.59 -3.24 1.77
N LYS A 117 -12.12 -3.34 3.01
CA LYS A 117 -12.46 -2.37 4.05
C LYS A 117 -11.96 -0.97 3.75
N ALA A 118 -10.73 -0.87 3.25
CA ALA A 118 -10.10 0.43 2.98
C ALA A 118 -10.74 1.15 1.80
N CYS A 119 -11.21 0.41 0.81
CA CYS A 119 -11.63 0.96 -0.47
C CYS A 119 -13.15 0.90 -0.73
N VAL A 120 -13.93 0.49 0.25
CA VAL A 120 -15.38 0.30 0.08
C VAL A 120 -16.11 1.60 -0.30
N HIS A 121 -15.55 2.75 0.04
CA HIS A 121 -16.17 4.06 -0.22
C HIS A 121 -15.58 4.80 -1.42
N GLN A 122 -14.78 4.14 -2.24
CA GLN A 122 -14.19 4.77 -3.42
C GLN A 122 -15.00 4.56 -4.68
#